data_a545545bf981252357bccf5a19cf3dca
#
_entry.id   a545545bf981252357bccf5a19cf3dca
#
_cell.length_a   1.000
_cell.length_b   1.000
_cell.length_c   1.000
_cell.angle_alpha   90.00
_cell.angle_beta   90.00
_cell.angle_gamma   90.00
#
_symmetry.space_group_name_H-M   'P 1'
#
loop_
_entity.id
_entity.type
_entity.pdbx_description
1 polymer ?
#
loop_
_entity_poly.entity_id
_entity_poly.type
_entity_poly.pdbx_seq_one_letter_code
_entity_poly.pdbx_strand_id
1 'polypeptide(L)' 'MREVLEEIIEFQDRQEAQALLGERDEYVRVLMDNFDARFISRGDAISISGEADQVQPAAKILRELQYLHRQGTTI' A
#
# COMPACT_ATOMS: atom_id res chain seq x y z
N MET A 1 -13.74 -4.77 21.52
CA MET A 1 -13.48 -5.71 20.44
C MET A 1 -12.80 -4.99 19.28
N ARG A 2 -11.70 -5.54 18.82
CA ARG A 2 -10.94 -4.88 17.75
C ARG A 2 -11.50 -5.28 16.39
N GLU A 3 -11.65 -4.29 15.52
CA GLU A 3 -12.14 -4.52 14.18
C GLU A 3 -11.00 -4.96 13.27
N VAL A 4 -11.21 -6.05 12.54
CA VAL A 4 -10.27 -6.53 11.54
C VAL A 4 -10.75 -6.05 10.18
N LEU A 5 -9.81 -5.53 9.39
CA LEU A 5 -10.11 -4.93 8.11
C LEU A 5 -9.14 -5.44 7.06
N GLU A 6 -9.61 -5.57 5.83
CA GLU A 6 -8.75 -5.83 4.68
C GLU A 6 -9.01 -4.77 3.63
N GLU A 7 -7.93 -4.15 3.16
CA GLU A 7 -7.98 -3.18 2.08
C GLU A 7 -7.17 -3.71 0.91
N ILE A 8 -7.74 -3.62 -0.29
CA ILE A 8 -7.05 -4.02 -1.50
C ILE A 8 -6.85 -2.79 -2.36
N ILE A 9 -5.61 -2.53 -2.72
CA ILE A 9 -5.24 -1.40 -3.57
C ILE A 9 -4.81 -1.95 -4.91
N GLU A 10 -5.58 -1.64 -5.96
CA GLU A 10 -5.28 -2.08 -7.31
C GLU A 10 -4.46 -1.02 -8.02
N PHE A 11 -3.44 -1.46 -8.73
CA PHE A 11 -2.59 -0.58 -9.53
C PHE A 11 -3.06 -0.59 -10.97
N GLN A 12 -2.87 0.53 -11.64
CA GLN A 12 -3.29 0.71 -13.01
C GLN A 12 -2.50 -0.21 -13.96
N ASP A 13 -1.21 -0.38 -13.68
CA ASP A 13 -0.32 -1.22 -14.45
C ASP A 13 0.90 -1.59 -13.60
N ARG A 14 1.79 -2.39 -14.18
CA ARG A 14 3.00 -2.84 -13.47
C ARG A 14 3.91 -1.67 -13.12
N GLN A 15 3.96 -0.66 -13.96
CA GLN A 15 4.79 0.51 -13.76
C GLN A 15 4.34 1.28 -12.51
N GLU A 16 3.03 1.45 -12.35
CA GLU A 16 2.47 2.08 -11.16
C GLU A 16 2.78 1.24 -9.91
N ALA A 17 2.64 -0.08 -10.02
CA ALA A 17 2.96 -0.97 -8.91
C ALA A 17 4.42 -0.81 -8.48
N GLN A 18 5.35 -0.80 -9.44
CA GLN A 18 6.76 -0.61 -9.14
C GLN A 18 7.05 0.74 -8.51
N ALA A 19 6.41 1.79 -9.01
CA ALA A 19 6.62 3.14 -8.48
C ALA A 19 6.16 3.26 -7.04
N LEU A 20 5.04 2.61 -6.70
CA LEU A 20 4.45 2.75 -5.37
C LEU A 20 4.99 1.76 -4.36
N LEU A 21 5.37 0.57 -4.79
CA LEU A 21 5.95 -0.43 -3.89
C LEU A 21 7.46 -0.25 -3.74
N GLY A 22 8.06 0.40 -4.72
CA GLY A 22 9.49 0.62 -4.72
C GLY A 22 10.26 -0.60 -5.24
N GLU A 23 11.54 -0.41 -5.48
CA GLU A 23 12.42 -1.48 -5.92
C GLU A 23 12.56 -2.51 -4.80
N ARG A 24 12.31 -3.78 -5.11
CA ARG A 24 12.34 -4.87 -4.14
C ARG A 24 11.39 -4.64 -2.96
N ASP A 25 10.24 -4.03 -3.23
CA ASP A 25 9.22 -3.73 -2.20
C ASP A 25 9.77 -2.85 -1.07
N GLU A 26 10.66 -1.93 -1.41
CA GLU A 26 11.34 -1.09 -0.44
C GLU A 26 10.36 -0.23 0.37
N TYR A 27 9.39 0.38 -0.30
CA TYR A 27 8.40 1.21 0.39
C TYR A 27 7.44 0.37 1.22
N VAL A 28 7.13 -0.83 0.76
CA VAL A 28 6.29 -1.76 1.52
C VAL A 28 6.99 -2.14 2.82
N ARG A 29 8.29 -2.36 2.79
CA ARG A 29 9.06 -2.67 4.01
C ARG A 29 9.01 -1.55 5.02
N VAL A 30 9.07 -0.30 4.57
CA VAL A 30 8.94 0.85 5.45
C VAL A 30 7.56 0.85 6.12
N LEU A 31 6.52 0.57 5.35
CA LEU A 31 5.18 0.49 5.89
C LEU A 31 5.04 -0.66 6.89
N MET A 32 5.62 -1.80 6.59
CA MET A 32 5.60 -2.96 7.49
C MET A 32 6.31 -2.67 8.81
N ASP A 33 7.35 -1.84 8.78
CA ASP A 33 8.06 -1.45 10.00
C ASP A 33 7.29 -0.45 10.84
N ASN A 34 6.38 0.31 10.22
CA ASN A 34 5.65 1.38 10.90
C ASN A 34 4.21 0.97 11.28
N PHE A 35 3.67 -0.03 10.65
CA PHE A 35 2.29 -0.47 10.88
C PHE A 35 2.23 -1.95 11.13
N ASP A 36 1.50 -2.34 12.18
CA ASP A 36 1.29 -3.74 12.53
C ASP A 36 0.16 -4.32 11.68
N ALA A 37 0.44 -4.53 10.40
CA ALA A 37 -0.52 -5.07 9.45
C ALA A 37 0.20 -6.02 8.51
N ARG A 38 -0.57 -6.88 7.84
CA ARG A 38 -0.03 -7.81 6.85
C ARG A 38 -0.15 -7.20 5.46
N PHE A 39 0.96 -7.13 4.75
CA PHE A 39 1.02 -6.61 3.39
C PHE A 39 1.36 -7.76 2.45
N ILE A 40 0.49 -8.02 1.48
CA ILE A 40 0.69 -9.08 0.49
C ILE A 40 0.60 -8.46 -0.90
N SER A 41 1.72 -8.47 -1.61
CA SER A 41 1.78 -7.98 -2.98
C SER A 41 1.36 -9.08 -3.95
N ARG A 42 0.46 -8.76 -4.88
CA ARG A 42 -0.06 -9.72 -5.85
C ARG A 42 -0.09 -9.07 -7.23
N GLY A 43 1.00 -9.21 -7.98
CA GLY A 43 1.03 -8.69 -9.34
C GLY A 43 0.69 -7.21 -9.42
N ASP A 44 -0.55 -6.90 -9.79
CA ASP A 44 -1.02 -5.54 -9.98
C ASP A 44 -1.85 -5.00 -8.80
N ALA A 45 -1.76 -5.65 -7.64
CA ALA A 45 -2.50 -5.21 -6.47
C ALA A 45 -1.72 -5.51 -5.19
N ILE A 46 -2.06 -4.80 -4.11
CA ILE A 46 -1.54 -5.10 -2.79
C ILE A 46 -2.70 -5.20 -1.80
N SER A 47 -2.65 -6.22 -0.97
CA SER A 47 -3.62 -6.45 0.09
C SER A 47 -3.00 -6.06 1.43
N ILE A 48 -3.75 -5.27 2.22
CA ILE A 48 -3.33 -4.86 3.56
C ILE A 48 -4.40 -5.35 4.52
N SER A 49 -4.02 -6.19 5.46
CA SER A 49 -4.98 -6.76 6.41
C SER A 49 -4.46 -6.69 7.84
N GLY A 50 -5.38 -6.62 8.79
CA GLY A 50 -5.06 -6.54 10.20
C GLY A 50 -6.08 -5.70 10.94
N GLU A 51 -5.67 -5.11 12.06
CA GLU A 51 -6.55 -4.24 12.84
C GLU A 51 -6.82 -2.95 12.06
N ALA A 52 -8.07 -2.50 12.09
CA ALA A 52 -8.50 -1.34 11.31
C ALA A 52 -7.66 -0.10 11.60
N ASP A 53 -7.26 0.12 12.85
CA ASP A 53 -6.47 1.28 13.23
C ASP A 53 -5.04 1.24 12.65
N GLN A 54 -4.60 0.08 12.20
CA GLN A 54 -3.30 -0.06 11.52
C GLN A 54 -3.47 -0.07 10.00
N VAL A 55 -4.52 -0.71 9.51
CA VAL A 55 -4.76 -0.87 8.08
C VAL A 55 -5.15 0.45 7.43
N GLN A 56 -6.04 1.21 8.04
CA GLN A 56 -6.56 2.44 7.46
C GLN A 56 -5.47 3.48 7.16
N PRO A 57 -4.58 3.82 8.10
CA PRO A 57 -3.53 4.80 7.79
C PRO A 57 -2.53 4.28 6.76
N ALA A 58 -2.20 2.99 6.78
CA ALA A 58 -1.29 2.42 5.79
C ALA A 58 -1.89 2.48 4.38
N ALA A 59 -3.16 2.09 4.25
CA ALA A 59 -3.86 2.15 2.98
C ALA A 59 -3.98 3.59 2.48
N LYS A 60 -4.23 4.52 3.38
CA LYS A 60 -4.32 5.94 3.03
C LYS A 60 -3.03 6.45 2.43
N ILE A 61 -1.89 6.09 3.01
CA ILE A 61 -0.59 6.50 2.51
C ILE A 61 -0.39 5.99 1.08
N LEU A 62 -0.68 4.71 0.84
CA LEU A 62 -0.52 4.15 -0.48
C LEU A 62 -1.47 4.78 -1.50
N ARG A 63 -2.70 5.08 -1.11
CA ARG A 63 -3.65 5.73 -2.00
C ARG A 63 -3.25 7.16 -2.33
N GLU A 64 -2.68 7.87 -1.37
CA GLU A 64 -2.16 9.22 -1.61
C GLU A 64 -0.98 9.18 -2.58
N LEU A 65 -0.07 8.24 -2.41
CA LEU A 65 1.04 8.06 -3.34
C LEU A 65 0.53 7.69 -4.73
N GLN A 66 -0.47 6.84 -4.82
CA GLN A 66 -1.09 6.47 -6.08
C GLN A 66 -1.69 7.68 -6.79
N TYR A 67 -2.39 8.51 -6.04
CA TYR A 67 -2.96 9.75 -6.57
C TYR A 67 -1.87 10.66 -7.14
N LEU A 68 -0.80 10.88 -6.38
CA LEU A 68 0.30 11.73 -6.81
C LEU A 68 0.99 11.16 -8.06
N HIS A 69 1.18 9.85 -8.09
CA HIS A 69 1.77 9.19 -9.25
C HIS A 69 0.94 9.42 -10.51
N ARG A 70 -0.38 9.28 -10.39
CA ARG A 70 -1.31 9.48 -11.51
C ARG A 70 -1.37 10.94 -11.97
N GLN A 71 -1.06 11.87 -11.08
CA GLN A 71 -0.96 13.29 -11.42
C GLN A 71 0.36 13.64 -12.11
N GLY A 72 1.25 12.68 -12.25
CA GLY A 72 2.55 12.90 -12.86
C GLY A 72 3.60 13.45 -11.91
N THR A 73 3.32 13.44 -10.61
CA THR A 73 4.26 13.90 -9.61
C THR A 73 5.35 12.85 -9.38
N THR A 74 6.59 13.29 -9.34
CA THR A 74 7.71 12.40 -9.02
C THR A 74 7.70 12.09 -7.53
N ILE A 75 7.76 10.83 -7.22
CA ILE A 75 7.75 10.35 -5.84
C ILE A 75 9.17 9.96 -5.42
#